data_6146aea94887cbce59139b7a6df78179
#
_entry.id   6146aea94887cbce59139b7a6df78179
#
_cell.length_a   1.000
_cell.length_b   1.000
_cell.length_c   1.000
_cell.angle_alpha   90.00
_cell.angle_beta   90.00
_cell.angle_gamma   90.00
#
_symmetry.space_group_name_H-M   'P 1'
#
loop_
_entity.id
_entity.type
_entity.pdbx_description
1 polymer ?
#
loop_
_entity_poly.entity_id
_entity_poly.type
_entity_poly.pdbx_seq_one_letter_code
_entity_poly.pdbx_strand_id
1 'polypeptide(L)'
;MNIEKIMSSLEAKHPGESEYLQAVKEVLLSIEDIYNQHPEFEKAKIIERLVEPDRIFTFRVTWVDDKGEVQTNLGYRVQFNNAIGPYKGGIRFHASVNLSILKFLGFEQTFKNALTTLPMGGGKGGSDFSPRGKSDAEIMRFCQAFMLESVSYTHLTLPT
;
A
#
# COMPACT_ATOMS: atom_id res chain seq x y z
N MET A 1 17.00 16.79 -10.05
CA MET A 1 16.77 15.43 -9.48
C MET A 1 17.57 14.39 -10.28
N ASN A 2 18.17 13.39 -9.64
CA ASN A 2 18.84 12.29 -10.36
C ASN A 2 18.01 11.02 -10.24
N ILE A 3 17.11 10.83 -11.19
CA ILE A 3 16.14 9.71 -11.19
C ILE A 3 16.87 8.36 -11.26
N GLU A 4 17.92 8.23 -12.07
CA GLU A 4 18.65 6.96 -12.21
C GLU A 4 19.26 6.51 -10.87
N LYS A 5 19.86 7.44 -10.13
CA LYS A 5 20.44 7.17 -8.82
C LYS A 5 19.36 6.78 -7.80
N ILE A 6 18.21 7.46 -7.82
CA ILE A 6 17.07 7.15 -6.94
C ILE A 6 16.54 5.76 -7.26
N MET A 7 16.30 5.46 -8.54
CA MET A 7 15.78 4.16 -8.97
C MET A 7 16.74 3.01 -8.65
N SER A 8 18.04 3.17 -8.91
CA SER A 8 19.03 2.14 -8.56
C SER A 8 19.06 1.86 -7.05
N SER A 9 18.90 2.89 -6.22
CA SER A 9 18.79 2.71 -4.77
C SER A 9 17.51 1.98 -4.35
N LEU A 10 16.40 2.29 -4.98
CA LEU A 10 15.11 1.62 -4.71
C LEU A 10 15.08 0.17 -5.19
N GLU A 11 15.62 -0.12 -6.36
CA GLU A 11 15.75 -1.48 -6.90
C GLU A 11 16.58 -2.37 -5.98
N ALA A 12 17.66 -1.83 -5.41
CA ALA A 12 18.50 -2.55 -4.45
C ALA A 12 17.77 -2.86 -3.13
N LYS A 13 16.85 -1.97 -2.69
CA LYS A 13 16.06 -2.14 -1.46
C LYS A 13 14.82 -3.03 -1.67
N HIS A 14 14.25 -3.01 -2.86
CA HIS A 14 12.97 -3.64 -3.18
C HIS A 14 13.10 -4.60 -4.37
N PRO A 15 13.96 -5.63 -4.27
CA PRO A 15 14.19 -6.56 -5.37
C PRO A 15 12.91 -7.34 -5.70
N GLY A 16 12.57 -7.40 -7.00
CA GLY A 16 11.40 -8.13 -7.49
C GLY A 16 10.05 -7.40 -7.37
N GLU A 17 10.04 -6.15 -6.90
CA GLU A 17 8.82 -5.36 -6.79
C GLU A 17 8.58 -4.51 -8.06
N SER A 18 8.45 -5.16 -9.22
CA SER A 18 8.43 -4.51 -10.54
C SER A 18 7.31 -3.50 -10.71
N GLU A 19 6.09 -3.80 -10.26
CA GLU A 19 4.93 -2.91 -10.40
C GLU A 19 5.12 -1.63 -9.58
N TYR A 20 5.66 -1.78 -8.37
CA TYR A 20 5.95 -0.64 -7.52
C TYR A 20 7.07 0.24 -8.09
N LEU A 21 8.17 -0.36 -8.52
CA LEU A 21 9.33 0.36 -9.08
C LEU A 21 8.96 1.08 -10.37
N GLN A 22 8.15 0.47 -11.25
CA GLN A 22 7.65 1.10 -12.45
C GLN A 22 6.80 2.33 -12.15
N ALA A 23 5.84 2.22 -11.23
CA ALA A 23 4.99 3.33 -10.85
C ALA A 23 5.78 4.51 -10.26
N VAL A 24 6.76 4.23 -9.41
CA VAL A 24 7.64 5.26 -8.86
C VAL A 24 8.39 5.97 -10.00
N LYS A 25 8.99 5.22 -10.92
CA LYS A 25 9.72 5.79 -12.06
C LYS A 25 8.85 6.72 -12.92
N GLU A 26 7.64 6.28 -13.26
CA GLU A 26 6.69 7.07 -14.05
C GLU A 26 6.33 8.41 -13.38
N VAL A 27 6.06 8.37 -12.07
CA VAL A 27 5.75 9.59 -11.31
C VAL A 27 6.97 10.50 -11.23
N LEU A 28 8.17 9.97 -10.92
CA LEU A 28 9.38 10.79 -10.83
C LEU A 28 9.69 11.50 -12.15
N LEU A 29 9.53 10.81 -13.29
CA LEU A 29 9.68 11.41 -14.62
C LEU A 29 8.68 12.54 -14.85
N SER A 30 7.44 12.38 -14.39
CA SER A 30 6.38 13.37 -14.58
C SER A 30 6.55 14.66 -13.75
N ILE A 31 7.24 14.58 -12.62
CA ILE A 31 7.43 15.73 -11.71
C ILE A 31 8.84 16.34 -11.79
N GLU A 32 9.75 15.79 -12.58
CA GLU A 32 11.16 16.15 -12.61
C GLU A 32 11.39 17.65 -12.85
N ASP A 33 10.71 18.22 -13.85
CA ASP A 33 10.88 19.63 -14.21
C ASP A 33 10.47 20.58 -13.08
N ILE A 34 9.34 20.28 -12.41
CA ILE A 34 8.86 21.08 -11.28
C ILE A 34 9.79 20.92 -10.09
N TYR A 35 10.21 19.68 -9.79
CA TYR A 35 11.11 19.41 -8.68
C TYR A 35 12.44 20.16 -8.82
N ASN A 36 13.02 20.22 -10.03
CA ASN A 36 14.30 20.89 -10.28
C ASN A 36 14.22 22.42 -10.13
N GLN A 37 13.00 23.01 -10.17
CA GLN A 37 12.78 24.43 -9.91
C GLN A 37 12.75 24.76 -8.39
N HIS A 38 12.71 23.74 -7.52
CA HIS A 38 12.54 23.87 -6.08
C HIS A 38 13.68 23.18 -5.30
N PRO A 39 14.87 23.81 -5.19
CA PRO A 39 16.01 23.22 -4.48
C PRO A 39 15.75 22.92 -3.00
N GLU A 40 14.79 23.59 -2.38
CA GLU A 40 14.31 23.30 -1.04
C GLU A 40 13.73 21.89 -0.90
N PHE A 41 13.17 21.30 -1.95
CA PHE A 41 12.64 19.94 -1.93
C PHE A 41 13.74 18.89 -1.77
N GLU A 42 14.89 19.10 -2.42
CA GLU A 42 16.04 18.21 -2.27
C GLU A 42 16.64 18.28 -0.85
N LYS A 43 16.75 19.50 -0.29
CA LYS A 43 17.19 19.71 1.07
C LYS A 43 16.27 19.03 2.10
N ALA A 44 14.97 19.03 1.85
CA ALA A 44 13.96 18.40 2.70
C ALA A 44 13.80 16.89 2.44
N LYS A 45 14.56 16.30 1.51
CA LYS A 45 14.50 14.87 1.14
C LYS A 45 13.07 14.44 0.75
N ILE A 46 12.37 15.28 0.00
CA ILE A 46 10.96 15.04 -0.33
C ILE A 46 10.79 13.74 -1.11
N ILE A 47 11.63 13.47 -2.11
CA ILE A 47 11.51 12.26 -2.93
C ILE A 47 11.80 11.01 -2.11
N GLU A 48 12.86 10.97 -1.33
CA GLU A 48 13.21 9.82 -0.51
C GLU A 48 12.12 9.47 0.50
N ARG A 49 11.39 10.46 0.99
CA ARG A 49 10.25 10.29 1.89
C ARG A 49 8.96 9.93 1.16
N LEU A 50 8.83 10.35 -0.09
CA LEU A 50 7.63 10.13 -0.90
C LEU A 50 7.59 8.72 -1.50
N VAL A 51 8.75 8.16 -1.83
CA VAL A 51 8.88 6.84 -2.47
C VAL A 51 9.00 5.68 -1.50
N GLU A 52 9.02 5.91 -0.20
CA GLU A 52 9.02 4.84 0.80
C GLU A 52 7.73 4.89 1.62
N PRO A 53 7.05 3.77 1.83
CA PRO A 53 5.87 3.74 2.69
C PRO A 53 6.26 3.96 4.16
N ASP A 54 5.40 4.65 4.91
CA ASP A 54 5.61 4.87 6.35
C ASP A 54 5.61 3.54 7.12
N ARG A 55 4.69 2.61 6.77
CA ARG A 55 4.58 1.30 7.43
C ARG A 55 3.93 0.27 6.51
N ILE A 56 4.35 -0.98 6.68
CA ILE A 56 3.75 -2.14 6.02
C ILE A 56 3.42 -3.18 7.08
N PHE A 57 2.19 -3.67 7.04
CA PHE A 57 1.75 -4.81 7.85
C PHE A 57 1.44 -5.97 6.91
N THR A 58 2.07 -7.11 7.18
CA THR A 58 1.77 -8.38 6.52
C THR A 58 1.29 -9.34 7.60
N PHE A 59 0.14 -9.96 7.37
CA PHE A 59 -0.50 -10.83 8.35
C PHE A 59 -1.15 -12.04 7.68
N ARG A 60 -1.27 -13.12 8.41
CA ARG A 60 -1.97 -14.33 7.98
C ARG A 60 -3.46 -14.19 8.31
N VAL A 61 -4.31 -14.46 7.31
CA VAL A 61 -5.76 -14.54 7.47
C VAL A 61 -6.17 -16.01 7.46
N THR A 62 -6.70 -16.51 8.56
CA THR A 62 -7.18 -17.89 8.69
C THR A 62 -8.70 -17.90 8.74
N TRP A 63 -9.32 -18.69 7.88
CA TRP A 63 -10.78 -18.78 7.77
C TRP A 63 -11.21 -20.21 7.41
N VAL A 64 -12.51 -20.53 7.52
CA VAL A 64 -13.05 -21.87 7.26
C VAL A 64 -13.95 -21.83 6.03
N ASP A 65 -13.75 -22.75 5.09
CA ASP A 65 -14.60 -22.88 3.90
C ASP A 65 -15.93 -23.61 4.18
N ASP A 66 -16.76 -23.77 3.14
CA ASP A 66 -18.07 -24.44 3.29
C ASP A 66 -17.97 -25.94 3.54
N LYS A 67 -16.79 -26.54 3.33
CA LYS A 67 -16.54 -27.95 3.65
C LYS A 67 -16.07 -28.15 5.09
N GLY A 68 -15.86 -27.06 5.83
CA GLY A 68 -15.30 -27.10 7.18
C GLY A 68 -13.77 -27.18 7.21
N GLU A 69 -13.11 -26.97 6.06
CA GLU A 69 -11.66 -26.99 5.96
C GLU A 69 -11.05 -25.63 6.29
N VAL A 70 -9.92 -25.63 7.01
CA VAL A 70 -9.20 -24.41 7.35
C VAL A 70 -8.37 -23.96 6.16
N GLN A 71 -8.60 -22.73 5.76
CA GLN A 71 -7.90 -22.03 4.70
C GLN A 71 -7.04 -20.90 5.24
N THR A 72 -5.95 -20.57 4.53
CA THR A 72 -5.06 -19.47 4.90
C THR A 72 -4.73 -18.60 3.70
N ASN A 73 -4.74 -17.30 3.90
CA ASN A 73 -4.34 -16.30 2.92
C ASN A 73 -3.37 -15.29 3.55
N LEU A 74 -2.63 -14.56 2.74
CA LEU A 74 -1.85 -13.41 3.18
C LEU A 74 -2.68 -12.14 3.05
N GLY A 75 -2.70 -11.38 4.13
CA GLY A 75 -3.26 -10.05 4.17
C GLY A 75 -2.18 -8.98 4.29
N TYR A 76 -2.45 -7.81 3.73
CA TYR A 76 -1.52 -6.68 3.74
C TYR A 76 -2.25 -5.38 4.05
N ARG A 77 -1.58 -4.49 4.77
CA ARG A 77 -1.96 -3.08 4.91
C ARG A 77 -0.72 -2.22 4.71
N VAL A 78 -0.71 -1.42 3.66
CA VAL A 78 0.31 -0.42 3.39
C VAL A 78 -0.23 0.93 3.87
N GLN A 79 0.42 1.50 4.88
CA GLN A 79 0.29 2.89 5.30
C GLN A 79 1.37 3.67 4.58
N PHE A 80 1.00 4.27 3.43
CA PHE A 80 2.01 4.77 2.51
C PHE A 80 2.51 6.15 2.94
N ASN A 81 1.60 7.11 3.11
CA ASN A 81 1.98 8.49 3.48
C ASN A 81 0.84 9.18 4.22
N ASN A 82 1.15 9.86 5.32
CA ASN A 82 0.18 10.61 6.13
C ASN A 82 0.50 12.11 6.25
N ALA A 83 1.34 12.65 5.39
CA ALA A 83 1.79 14.04 5.46
C ALA A 83 0.64 15.05 5.42
N ILE A 84 -0.44 14.74 4.68
CA ILE A 84 -1.61 15.62 4.54
C ILE A 84 -2.86 15.13 5.27
N GLY A 85 -2.80 13.98 5.94
CA GLY A 85 -3.93 13.44 6.70
C GLY A 85 -3.86 11.92 6.89
N PRO A 86 -4.87 11.30 7.50
CA PRO A 86 -4.87 9.88 7.83
C PRO A 86 -4.77 9.01 6.56
N TYR A 87 -4.18 7.82 6.71
CA TYR A 87 -4.05 6.86 5.62
C TYR A 87 -5.43 6.42 5.11
N LYS A 88 -5.78 6.81 3.90
CA LYS A 88 -7.05 6.46 3.23
C LYS A 88 -6.77 5.69 1.95
N GLY A 89 -7.54 4.65 1.73
CA GLY A 89 -7.49 3.82 0.53
C GLY A 89 -8.33 2.57 0.69
N GLY A 90 -8.67 1.94 -0.44
CA GLY A 90 -9.52 0.76 -0.51
C GLY A 90 -8.79 -0.53 -0.14
N ILE A 91 -9.54 -1.63 -0.19
CA ILE A 91 -9.06 -3.00 -0.03
C ILE A 91 -9.24 -3.73 -1.36
N ARG A 92 -8.22 -4.50 -1.77
CA ARG A 92 -8.26 -5.32 -2.99
C ARG A 92 -8.15 -6.81 -2.62
N PHE A 93 -9.14 -7.60 -3.05
CA PHE A 93 -9.10 -9.05 -2.96
C PHE A 93 -8.99 -9.68 -4.35
N HIS A 94 -7.85 -10.30 -4.62
CA HIS A 94 -7.58 -10.97 -5.89
C HIS A 94 -6.39 -11.91 -5.74
N ALA A 95 -6.41 -13.06 -6.42
CA ALA A 95 -5.35 -14.06 -6.32
C ALA A 95 -3.94 -13.55 -6.70
N SER A 96 -3.85 -12.49 -7.54
CA SER A 96 -2.57 -11.88 -7.92
C SER A 96 -2.03 -10.87 -6.91
N VAL A 97 -2.75 -10.57 -5.82
CA VAL A 97 -2.31 -9.57 -4.84
C VAL A 97 -1.03 -10.03 -4.16
N ASN A 98 -0.05 -9.14 -4.19
CA ASN A 98 1.23 -9.28 -3.50
C ASN A 98 1.65 -7.91 -2.93
N LEU A 99 2.77 -7.87 -2.23
CA LEU A 99 3.24 -6.64 -1.60
C LEU A 99 3.59 -5.55 -2.61
N SER A 100 4.23 -5.90 -3.74
CA SER A 100 4.59 -4.95 -4.81
C SER A 100 3.35 -4.21 -5.33
N ILE A 101 2.28 -4.97 -5.65
CA ILE A 101 1.00 -4.41 -6.11
C ILE A 101 0.39 -3.48 -5.07
N LEU A 102 0.43 -3.83 -3.80
CA LEU A 102 -0.16 -2.99 -2.75
C LEU A 102 0.68 -1.76 -2.43
N LYS A 103 2.00 -1.83 -2.54
CA LYS A 103 2.87 -0.65 -2.48
C LYS A 103 2.61 0.29 -3.65
N PHE A 104 2.57 -0.23 -4.87
CA PHE A 104 2.17 0.51 -6.06
C PHE A 104 0.84 1.23 -5.86
N LEU A 105 -0.21 0.51 -5.48
CA LEU A 105 -1.53 1.07 -5.28
C LEU A 105 -1.60 2.08 -4.11
N GLY A 106 -0.81 1.89 -3.05
CA GLY A 106 -0.70 2.83 -1.94
C GLY A 106 0.02 4.11 -2.32
N PHE A 107 1.07 4.00 -3.12
CA PHE A 107 1.80 5.11 -3.70
C PHE A 107 0.90 5.97 -4.58
N GLU A 108 0.23 5.38 -5.57
CA GLU A 108 -0.75 6.09 -6.41
C GLU A 108 -1.88 6.73 -5.60
N GLN A 109 -2.37 6.03 -4.56
CA GLN A 109 -3.45 6.54 -3.72
C GLN A 109 -3.04 7.82 -3.00
N THR A 110 -1.77 7.98 -2.64
CA THR A 110 -1.24 9.22 -2.04
C THR A 110 -1.47 10.42 -2.97
N PHE A 111 -1.14 10.29 -4.25
CA PHE A 111 -1.35 11.36 -5.23
C PHE A 111 -2.83 11.57 -5.54
N LYS A 112 -3.59 10.50 -5.72
CA LYS A 112 -5.05 10.61 -5.95
C LYS A 112 -5.74 11.40 -4.83
N ASN A 113 -5.39 11.11 -3.59
CA ASN A 113 -5.97 11.81 -2.44
C ASN A 113 -5.50 13.27 -2.36
N ALA A 114 -4.21 13.53 -2.63
CA ALA A 114 -3.67 14.90 -2.65
C ALA A 114 -4.39 15.79 -3.68
N LEU A 115 -4.71 15.25 -4.86
CA LEU A 115 -5.42 15.98 -5.91
C LEU A 115 -6.88 16.32 -5.55
N THR A 116 -7.46 15.68 -4.54
CA THR A 116 -8.82 16.03 -4.06
C THR A 116 -8.85 17.29 -3.22
N THR A 117 -7.70 17.82 -2.79
CA THR A 117 -7.55 18.91 -1.82
C THR A 117 -8.06 18.60 -0.40
N LEU A 118 -8.57 17.40 -0.15
CA LEU A 118 -9.01 16.97 1.17
C LEU A 118 -7.81 16.48 2.01
N PRO A 119 -7.87 16.61 3.34
CA PRO A 119 -6.78 16.22 4.24
C PRO A 119 -6.73 14.70 4.42
N MET A 120 -6.37 13.99 3.37
CA MET A 120 -6.27 12.52 3.32
C MET A 120 -4.91 12.07 2.82
N GLY A 121 -4.23 11.26 3.59
CA GLY A 121 -3.03 10.55 3.16
C GLY A 121 -3.33 9.32 2.30
N GLY A 122 -2.30 8.60 1.90
CA GLY A 122 -2.40 7.40 1.07
C GLY A 122 -2.21 6.11 1.85
N GLY A 123 -3.03 5.12 1.56
CA GLY A 123 -2.88 3.77 2.06
C GLY A 123 -3.62 2.75 1.21
N LYS A 124 -3.25 1.48 1.35
CA LYS A 124 -3.89 0.39 0.61
C LYS A 124 -3.90 -0.89 1.43
N GLY A 125 -4.99 -1.62 1.39
CA GLY A 125 -5.10 -2.96 1.94
C GLY A 125 -5.38 -3.99 0.84
N GLY A 126 -5.19 -5.26 1.16
CA GLY A 126 -5.55 -6.34 0.25
C GLY A 126 -5.11 -7.70 0.71
N SER A 127 -5.52 -8.71 -0.05
CA SER A 127 -5.17 -10.11 0.17
C SER A 127 -5.15 -10.88 -1.16
N ASP A 128 -4.38 -11.94 -1.20
CA ASP A 128 -4.35 -12.93 -2.27
C ASP A 128 -5.63 -13.82 -2.32
N PHE A 129 -6.59 -13.56 -1.46
CA PHE A 129 -7.90 -14.19 -1.50
C PHE A 129 -8.66 -13.86 -2.79
N SER A 130 -9.15 -14.87 -3.49
CA SER A 130 -10.04 -14.69 -4.64
C SER A 130 -11.48 -14.98 -4.26
N PRO A 131 -12.41 -14.02 -4.39
CA PRO A 131 -13.84 -14.26 -4.13
C PRO A 131 -14.51 -15.06 -5.24
N ARG A 132 -13.86 -15.27 -6.39
CA ARG A 132 -14.44 -16.01 -7.51
C ARG A 132 -14.69 -17.47 -7.14
N GLY A 133 -15.92 -17.94 -7.33
CA GLY A 133 -16.33 -19.31 -7.04
C GLY A 133 -16.49 -19.61 -5.54
N LYS A 134 -16.49 -18.60 -4.70
CA LYS A 134 -16.77 -18.68 -3.28
C LYS A 134 -18.22 -18.34 -2.98
N SER A 135 -18.80 -18.99 -1.97
CA SER A 135 -20.13 -18.63 -1.48
C SER A 135 -20.10 -17.29 -0.71
N ASP A 136 -21.24 -16.65 -0.57
CA ASP A 136 -21.36 -15.43 0.24
C ASP A 136 -20.96 -15.68 1.70
N ALA A 137 -21.22 -16.86 2.23
CA ALA A 137 -20.82 -17.27 3.57
C ALA A 137 -19.31 -17.42 3.72
N GLU A 138 -18.63 -17.99 2.72
CA GLU A 138 -17.15 -18.06 2.68
C GLU A 138 -16.54 -16.67 2.61
N ILE A 139 -17.04 -15.81 1.72
CA ILE A 139 -16.58 -14.42 1.59
C ILE A 139 -16.78 -13.67 2.90
N MET A 140 -17.92 -13.83 3.56
CA MET A 140 -18.19 -13.20 4.86
C MET A 140 -17.19 -13.65 5.93
N ARG A 141 -16.94 -14.96 6.07
CA ARG A 141 -15.97 -15.52 7.04
C ARG A 141 -14.57 -15.00 6.77
N PHE A 142 -14.16 -14.97 5.49
CA PHE A 142 -12.87 -14.40 5.12
C PHE A 142 -12.78 -12.90 5.47
N CYS A 143 -13.79 -12.10 5.11
CA CYS A 143 -13.80 -10.67 5.41
C CYS A 143 -13.75 -10.38 6.91
N GLN A 144 -14.47 -11.15 7.71
CA GLN A 144 -14.42 -11.03 9.18
C GLN A 144 -13.01 -11.32 9.72
N ALA A 145 -12.40 -12.44 9.27
CA ALA A 145 -11.04 -12.80 9.67
C ALA A 145 -10.02 -11.75 9.22
N PHE A 146 -10.12 -11.27 7.97
CA PHE A 146 -9.25 -10.22 7.45
C PHE A 146 -9.35 -8.92 8.26
N MET A 147 -10.57 -8.50 8.59
CA MET A 147 -10.78 -7.26 9.34
C MET A 147 -10.29 -7.36 10.78
N LEU A 148 -10.46 -8.50 11.45
CA LEU A 148 -9.92 -8.72 12.79
C LEU A 148 -8.41 -8.54 12.84
N GLU A 149 -7.68 -9.14 11.90
CA GLU A 149 -6.23 -8.98 11.80
C GLU A 149 -5.85 -7.54 11.44
N SER A 150 -6.48 -6.96 10.41
CA SER A 150 -6.18 -5.61 9.94
C SER A 150 -6.40 -4.54 11.01
N VAL A 151 -7.48 -4.65 11.81
CA VAL A 151 -7.82 -3.69 12.87
C VAL A 151 -6.83 -3.76 14.03
N SER A 152 -6.33 -4.92 14.36
CA SER A 152 -5.35 -5.11 15.44
C SER A 152 -4.08 -4.26 15.25
N TYR A 153 -3.74 -3.91 14.00
CA TYR A 153 -2.56 -3.10 13.67
C TYR A 153 -2.90 -1.63 13.36
N THR A 154 -4.17 -1.29 13.14
CA THR A 154 -4.57 0.08 12.76
C THR A 154 -5.15 0.90 13.90
N HIS A 155 -5.56 0.26 15.00
CA HIS A 155 -6.16 0.88 16.17
C HIS A 155 -5.31 0.74 17.44
N LEU A 156 -3.99 0.72 17.32
CA LEU A 156 -3.10 0.92 18.45
C LEU A 156 -3.11 2.40 18.89
N THR A 157 -4.25 2.90 19.25
CA THR A 157 -4.31 4.00 20.20
C THR A 157 -4.22 3.38 21.58
N LEU A 158 -3.04 3.42 22.17
CA LEU A 158 -2.92 3.22 23.60
C LEU A 158 -3.80 4.28 24.27
N PRO A 159 -4.77 3.87 25.11
CA PRO A 159 -5.40 4.84 26.00
C PRO A 159 -4.30 5.35 26.92
N THR A 160 -4.05 6.62 26.86
CA THR A 160 -3.29 7.34 27.88
C THR A 160 -4.11 7.47 29.13
#